data_b643ea995ce939587f5fe283da31e8fe
#
_entry.id   b643ea995ce939587f5fe283da31e8fe
#
_cell.length_a   1.000
_cell.length_b   1.000
_cell.length_c   1.000
_cell.angle_alpha   90.00
_cell.angle_beta   90.00
_cell.angle_gamma   90.00
#
_symmetry.space_group_name_H-M   'P 1'
#
loop_
_entity.id
_entity.type
_entity.pdbx_description
1 polymer ?
#
loop_
_entity_poly.entity_id
_entity_poly.type
_entity_poly.pdbx_seq_one_letter_code
_entity_poly.pdbx_strand_id
1 'polypeptide(L)'
;MRTALLTILLALGLSACLPPGAAPPQNGRLPDSSLTTITPTCRVANDVADPLRRLLDAAAADGVTLRPETISHTAPLPGPPRIESCYRSFEMQQWWRDFYCFFGNCGLAAVPGTSVHGWGRAVDFEDDVSELTFDSPGYHWLKANAGRFGFVHPAWAEPGQSSSEPWHWEKP
;
A
#
# COMPACT_ATOMS: atom_id res chain seq x y z
N MET A 1 46.80 -28.27 -27.79
CA MET A 1 45.48 -28.70 -27.29
C MET A 1 45.27 -28.11 -25.92
N ARG A 2 44.36 -27.11 -25.78
CA ARG A 2 44.01 -26.50 -24.49
C ARG A 2 42.58 -26.92 -24.18
N THR A 3 42.44 -27.71 -23.12
CA THR A 3 41.16 -28.21 -22.60
C THR A 3 40.54 -27.13 -21.73
N ALA A 4 39.39 -26.57 -22.13
CA ALA A 4 38.62 -25.63 -21.32
C ALA A 4 37.72 -26.43 -20.36
N LEU A 5 37.92 -26.25 -19.07
CA LEU A 5 36.99 -26.72 -18.03
C LEU A 5 35.77 -25.76 -17.94
N LEU A 6 34.63 -26.31 -18.24
CA LEU A 6 33.36 -25.62 -18.10
C LEU A 6 32.87 -25.79 -16.62
N THR A 7 32.93 -24.74 -15.83
CA THR A 7 32.43 -24.75 -14.45
C THR A 7 30.94 -24.45 -14.48
N ILE A 8 30.11 -25.46 -14.23
CA ILE A 8 28.65 -25.29 -14.07
C ILE A 8 28.39 -24.79 -12.64
N LEU A 9 28.01 -23.53 -12.51
CA LEU A 9 27.47 -22.96 -11.26
C LEU A 9 26.03 -23.44 -11.07
N LEU A 10 25.84 -24.39 -10.15
CA LEU A 10 24.51 -24.79 -9.68
C LEU A 10 23.99 -23.70 -8.75
N ALA A 11 23.04 -22.88 -9.20
CA ALA A 11 22.29 -21.96 -8.36
C ALA A 11 21.31 -22.77 -7.50
N LEU A 12 21.67 -23.01 -6.25
CA LEU A 12 20.75 -23.53 -5.24
C LEU A 12 19.71 -22.45 -4.90
N GLY A 13 18.55 -22.53 -5.51
CA GLY A 13 17.38 -21.75 -5.13
C GLY A 13 16.98 -22.13 -3.70
N LEU A 14 17.16 -21.22 -2.74
CA LEU A 14 16.55 -21.33 -1.40
C LEU A 14 15.03 -21.21 -1.56
N SER A 15 14.36 -22.35 -1.73
CA SER A 15 12.91 -22.43 -1.56
C SER A 15 12.64 -22.26 -0.06
N ALA A 16 12.10 -21.10 0.34
CA ALA A 16 11.64 -20.90 1.71
C ALA A 16 10.49 -21.88 1.97
N CYS A 17 10.78 -22.98 2.65
CA CYS A 17 9.77 -23.93 3.09
C CYS A 17 8.87 -23.25 4.13
N LEU A 18 7.62 -22.99 3.78
CA LEU A 18 6.58 -22.67 4.75
C LEU A 18 6.44 -23.86 5.73
N PRO A 19 6.20 -23.61 7.01
CA PRO A 19 5.96 -24.67 7.98
C PRO A 19 4.77 -25.53 7.54
N PRO A 20 4.82 -26.86 7.71
CA PRO A 20 3.73 -27.75 7.32
C PRO A 20 2.44 -27.35 8.05
N GLY A 21 1.40 -27.00 7.28
CA GLY A 21 0.08 -26.65 7.80
C GLY A 21 -0.32 -25.16 7.71
N ALA A 22 0.59 -24.24 7.34
CA ALA A 22 0.20 -22.85 7.10
C ALA A 22 -0.44 -22.70 5.71
N ALA A 23 -1.68 -22.20 5.67
CA ALA A 23 -2.29 -21.81 4.40
C ALA A 23 -1.47 -20.69 3.74
N PRO A 24 -1.40 -20.65 2.39
CA PRO A 24 -0.69 -19.56 1.70
C PRO A 24 -1.32 -18.21 2.07
N PRO A 25 -0.50 -17.13 2.10
CA PRO A 25 -1.03 -15.79 2.35
C PRO A 25 -2.16 -15.45 1.38
N GLN A 26 -3.23 -14.87 1.90
CA GLN A 26 -4.38 -14.42 1.10
C GLN A 26 -4.54 -12.91 1.22
N ASN A 27 -4.95 -12.28 0.14
CA ASN A 27 -5.19 -10.84 0.11
C ASN A 27 -6.24 -10.44 1.17
N GLY A 28 -5.89 -9.49 2.03
CA GLY A 28 -6.71 -9.05 3.15
C GLY A 28 -6.74 -10.00 4.36
N ARG A 29 -5.97 -11.10 4.33
CA ARG A 29 -5.90 -12.10 5.41
C ARG A 29 -4.43 -12.44 5.75
N LEU A 30 -3.59 -11.42 5.73
CA LEU A 30 -2.18 -11.59 6.11
C LEU A 30 -2.08 -11.83 7.62
N PRO A 31 -1.19 -12.74 8.06
CA PRO A 31 -0.89 -12.90 9.49
C PRO A 31 -0.20 -11.64 10.03
N ASP A 32 -0.47 -11.30 11.29
CA ASP A 32 0.12 -10.12 11.94
C ASP A 32 1.66 -10.14 11.90
N SER A 33 2.28 -11.32 11.92
CA SER A 33 3.73 -11.48 11.79
C SER A 33 4.31 -11.02 10.44
N SER A 34 3.47 -10.87 9.41
CA SER A 34 3.86 -10.35 8.08
C SER A 34 3.73 -8.84 7.97
N LEU A 35 3.21 -8.19 9.01
CA LEU A 35 2.89 -6.77 9.00
C LEU A 35 3.70 -6.02 10.04
N THR A 36 4.15 -4.83 9.67
CA THR A 36 4.82 -3.86 10.56
C THR A 36 3.94 -2.63 10.73
N THR A 37 3.71 -2.22 11.98
CA THR A 37 2.99 -0.98 12.29
C THR A 37 3.89 0.22 12.06
N ILE A 38 3.42 1.18 11.28
CA ILE A 38 4.04 2.49 11.04
C ILE A 38 3.36 3.53 11.93
N THR A 39 2.04 3.62 11.85
CA THR A 39 1.18 4.46 12.71
C THR A 39 0.02 3.63 13.26
N PRO A 40 -0.80 4.17 14.17
CA PRO A 40 -1.98 3.45 14.66
C PRO A 40 -2.95 3.00 13.57
N THR A 41 -3.01 3.69 12.42
CA THR A 41 -3.91 3.39 11.30
C THR A 41 -3.20 2.83 10.07
N CYS A 42 -1.86 2.69 10.11
CA CYS A 42 -1.07 2.18 9.00
C CYS A 42 -0.20 1.00 9.41
N ARG A 43 -0.53 -0.17 8.92
CA ARG A 43 0.32 -1.36 8.91
C ARG A 43 0.67 -1.69 7.46
N VAL A 44 1.91 -2.07 7.22
CA VAL A 44 2.39 -2.46 5.88
C VAL A 44 3.10 -3.81 5.93
N ALA A 45 3.26 -4.45 4.78
CA ALA A 45 4.11 -5.64 4.69
C ALA A 45 5.52 -5.35 5.22
N ASN A 46 6.14 -6.33 5.87
CA ASN A 46 7.42 -6.13 6.58
C ASN A 46 8.52 -5.52 5.68
N ASP A 47 8.57 -5.90 4.41
CA ASP A 47 9.54 -5.39 3.43
C ASP A 47 9.22 -3.98 2.91
N VAL A 48 8.01 -3.48 3.16
CA VAL A 48 7.58 -2.12 2.81
C VAL A 48 7.90 -1.12 3.91
N ALA A 49 8.04 -1.57 5.16
CA ALA A 49 8.14 -0.70 6.33
C ALA A 49 9.34 0.26 6.28
N ASP A 50 10.55 -0.24 6.05
CA ASP A 50 11.74 0.60 6.01
C ASP A 50 11.78 1.55 4.81
N PRO A 51 11.41 1.11 3.57
CA PRO A 51 11.19 2.05 2.47
C PRO A 51 10.21 3.18 2.80
N LEU A 52 9.08 2.87 3.45
CA LEU A 52 8.07 3.87 3.82
C LEU A 52 8.60 4.86 4.86
N ARG A 53 9.28 4.38 5.91
CA ARG A 53 9.89 5.27 6.91
C ARG A 53 10.89 6.24 6.27
N ARG A 54 11.79 5.73 5.41
CA ARG A 54 12.75 6.59 4.70
C ARG A 54 12.07 7.61 3.77
N LEU A 55 10.95 7.25 3.15
CA LEU A 55 10.16 8.18 2.35
C LEU A 55 9.60 9.30 3.21
N LEU A 56 8.97 8.96 4.35
CA LEU A 56 8.41 9.93 5.29
C LEU A 56 9.47 10.87 5.87
N ASP A 57 10.62 10.31 6.29
CA ASP A 57 11.75 11.09 6.80
C ASP A 57 12.30 12.07 5.75
N ALA A 58 12.40 11.63 4.49
CA ALA A 58 12.88 12.48 3.40
C ALA A 58 11.88 13.59 3.08
N ALA A 59 10.58 13.31 3.06
CA ALA A 59 9.55 14.33 2.87
C ALA A 59 9.61 15.38 3.99
N ALA A 60 9.71 14.94 5.24
CA ALA A 60 9.82 15.82 6.39
C ALA A 60 11.10 16.69 6.34
N ALA A 61 12.24 16.12 5.92
CA ALA A 61 13.48 16.88 5.73
C ALA A 61 13.37 17.96 4.65
N ASP A 62 12.53 17.74 3.63
CA ASP A 62 12.22 18.72 2.58
C ASP A 62 11.07 19.67 2.98
N GLY A 63 10.59 19.60 4.24
CA GLY A 63 9.52 20.45 4.75
C GLY A 63 8.13 20.09 4.25
N VAL A 64 7.92 18.85 3.77
CA VAL A 64 6.65 18.37 3.26
C VAL A 64 6.03 17.41 4.29
N THR A 65 4.81 17.70 4.72
CA THR A 65 4.04 16.79 5.59
C THR A 65 3.39 15.70 4.75
N LEU A 66 3.70 14.44 5.08
CA LEU A 66 3.02 13.26 4.57
C LEU A 66 2.64 12.37 5.75
N ARG A 67 1.38 11.97 5.83
CA ARG A 67 0.88 11.06 6.85
C ARG A 67 0.22 9.85 6.19
N PRO A 68 0.64 8.64 6.52
CA PRO A 68 -0.08 7.43 6.15
C PRO A 68 -1.22 7.18 7.16
N GLU A 69 -2.12 8.14 7.28
CA GLU A 69 -3.22 8.14 8.25
C GLU A 69 -4.47 8.73 7.61
N THR A 70 -5.62 8.17 7.92
CA THR A 70 -6.90 8.67 7.45
C THR A 70 -7.54 9.55 8.51
N ILE A 71 -7.27 10.86 8.46
CA ILE A 71 -7.89 11.86 9.36
C ILE A 71 -9.30 12.20 8.86
N SER A 72 -9.51 12.21 7.54
CA SER A 72 -10.72 12.75 6.92
C SER A 72 -11.90 11.77 6.89
N HIS A 73 -11.66 10.48 7.08
CA HIS A 73 -12.71 9.46 7.04
C HIS A 73 -13.27 9.16 8.45
N THR A 74 -13.69 10.17 9.16
CA THR A 74 -14.67 9.99 10.25
C THR A 74 -16.02 9.72 9.58
N ALA A 75 -16.22 8.49 9.12
CA ALA A 75 -17.47 8.10 8.50
C ALA A 75 -18.62 8.33 9.50
N PRO A 76 -19.64 9.13 9.15
CA PRO A 76 -20.80 9.38 10.01
C PRO A 76 -21.73 8.17 10.14
N LEU A 77 -21.35 7.02 9.58
CA LEU A 77 -22.10 5.77 9.58
C LEU A 77 -21.48 4.79 10.59
N PRO A 78 -22.24 3.84 11.13
CA PRO A 78 -21.68 2.73 11.89
C PRO A 78 -20.75 1.94 10.95
N GLY A 79 -19.50 2.37 10.92
CA GLY A 79 -18.43 1.80 10.13
C GLY A 79 -17.58 0.87 10.95
N PRO A 80 -16.63 0.20 10.33
CA PRO A 80 -15.63 -0.55 11.05
C PRO A 80 -14.90 0.39 12.03
N PRO A 81 -14.46 -0.11 13.16
CA PRO A 81 -13.91 0.70 14.25
C PRO A 81 -12.60 1.42 13.89
N ARG A 82 -12.08 1.19 12.68
CA ARG A 82 -10.80 1.73 12.22
C ARG A 82 -10.76 1.80 10.71
N ILE A 83 -10.38 2.94 10.17
CA ILE A 83 -10.02 3.09 8.76
C ILE A 83 -8.52 2.83 8.64
N GLU A 84 -8.13 1.92 7.75
CA GLU A 84 -6.75 1.50 7.54
C GLU A 84 -6.25 2.08 6.20
N SER A 85 -5.35 3.05 6.27
CA SER A 85 -4.77 3.73 5.10
C SER A 85 -3.69 2.91 4.37
N CYS A 86 -3.27 1.79 4.96
CA CYS A 86 -2.22 0.93 4.43
C CYS A 86 -2.72 -0.50 4.23
N TYR A 87 -2.39 -1.44 5.10
CA TYR A 87 -3.00 -2.77 5.03
C TYR A 87 -4.49 -2.67 5.29
N ARG A 88 -5.29 -3.28 4.42
CA ARG A 88 -6.74 -3.31 4.53
C ARG A 88 -7.21 -4.76 4.59
N SER A 89 -7.84 -5.15 5.70
CA SER A 89 -8.37 -6.51 5.88
C SER A 89 -9.44 -6.84 4.83
N PHE A 90 -9.70 -8.12 4.62
CA PHE A 90 -10.75 -8.56 3.69
C PHE A 90 -12.12 -8.00 4.09
N GLU A 91 -12.41 -8.01 5.40
CA GLU A 91 -13.65 -7.47 5.96
C GLU A 91 -13.78 -5.96 5.73
N MET A 92 -12.66 -5.23 5.82
CA MET A 92 -12.62 -3.80 5.51
C MET A 92 -12.82 -3.53 4.01
N GLN A 93 -12.20 -4.35 3.14
CA GLN A 93 -12.42 -4.26 1.69
C GLN A 93 -13.90 -4.51 1.35
N GLN A 94 -14.52 -5.52 1.99
CA GLN A 94 -15.93 -5.81 1.82
C GLN A 94 -16.80 -4.63 2.26
N TRP A 95 -16.51 -4.05 3.43
CA TRP A 95 -17.25 -2.90 3.93
C TRP A 95 -17.19 -1.70 2.97
N TRP A 96 -16.01 -1.35 2.45
CA TRP A 96 -15.86 -0.29 1.47
C TRP A 96 -16.62 -0.59 0.18
N ARG A 97 -16.56 -1.82 -0.29
CA ARG A 97 -17.29 -2.25 -1.48
C ARG A 97 -18.79 -2.09 -1.29
N ASP A 98 -19.33 -2.57 -0.18
CA ASP A 98 -20.77 -2.50 0.15
C ASP A 98 -21.20 -1.04 0.30
N PHE A 99 -20.40 -0.21 0.97
CA PHE A 99 -20.65 1.23 1.13
C PHE A 99 -20.79 1.93 -0.24
N TYR A 100 -19.81 1.80 -1.11
CA TYR A 100 -19.87 2.45 -2.42
C TYR A 100 -20.96 1.86 -3.32
N CYS A 101 -21.19 0.56 -3.26
CA CYS A 101 -22.29 -0.07 -4.01
C CYS A 101 -23.66 0.42 -3.54
N PHE A 102 -23.86 0.65 -2.25
CA PHE A 102 -25.10 1.22 -1.73
C PHE A 102 -25.45 2.57 -2.37
N PHE A 103 -24.46 3.38 -2.71
CA PHE A 103 -24.63 4.65 -3.42
C PHE A 103 -24.54 4.52 -4.96
N GLY A 104 -24.54 3.32 -5.51
CA GLY A 104 -24.47 3.07 -6.95
C GLY A 104 -23.06 3.22 -7.56
N ASN A 105 -22.03 3.38 -6.75
CA ASN A 105 -20.65 3.67 -7.16
C ASN A 105 -19.69 2.52 -6.87
N CYS A 106 -20.08 1.28 -7.10
CA CYS A 106 -19.25 0.09 -6.82
C CYS A 106 -17.82 0.17 -7.37
N GLY A 107 -17.63 0.88 -8.50
CA GLY A 107 -16.32 1.03 -9.14
C GLY A 107 -15.27 1.77 -8.31
N LEU A 108 -15.68 2.51 -7.27
CA LEU A 108 -14.78 3.25 -6.39
C LEU A 108 -14.09 2.38 -5.33
N ALA A 109 -14.45 1.12 -5.20
CA ALA A 109 -13.74 0.18 -4.34
C ALA A 109 -13.43 -1.10 -5.12
N ALA A 110 -12.24 -1.62 -4.91
CA ALA A 110 -11.81 -2.91 -5.47
C ALA A 110 -12.74 -4.05 -5.00
N VAL A 111 -12.84 -5.09 -5.81
CA VAL A 111 -13.48 -6.34 -5.37
C VAL A 111 -12.70 -6.89 -4.18
N PRO A 112 -13.37 -7.28 -3.07
CA PRO A 112 -12.69 -7.82 -1.89
C PRO A 112 -11.75 -8.98 -2.24
N GLY A 113 -10.53 -8.92 -1.70
CA GLY A 113 -9.48 -9.88 -2.02
C GLY A 113 -8.63 -9.52 -3.26
N THR A 114 -8.86 -8.36 -3.89
CA THR A 114 -8.07 -7.92 -5.07
C THR A 114 -7.33 -6.59 -4.86
N SER A 115 -7.60 -5.87 -3.78
CA SER A 115 -6.94 -4.59 -3.49
C SER A 115 -5.46 -4.77 -3.16
N VAL A 116 -4.60 -3.87 -3.64
CA VAL A 116 -3.16 -3.83 -3.29
C VAL A 116 -2.97 -3.55 -1.78
N HIS A 117 -3.90 -2.82 -1.16
CA HIS A 117 -3.96 -2.66 0.29
C HIS A 117 -4.07 -3.99 1.04
N GLY A 118 -4.75 -4.98 0.48
CA GLY A 118 -4.87 -6.30 1.09
C GLY A 118 -3.56 -7.10 1.15
N TRP A 119 -2.53 -6.65 0.46
CA TRP A 119 -1.15 -7.17 0.56
C TRP A 119 -0.26 -6.32 1.47
N GLY A 120 -0.78 -5.21 2.05
CA GLY A 120 0.02 -4.25 2.80
C GLY A 120 1.04 -3.50 1.95
N ARG A 121 0.78 -3.35 0.65
CA ARG A 121 1.70 -2.77 -0.34
C ARG A 121 1.19 -1.47 -0.97
N ALA A 122 0.11 -0.92 -0.46
CA ALA A 122 -0.40 0.40 -0.80
C ALA A 122 -0.49 1.28 0.43
N VAL A 123 -0.37 2.58 0.22
CA VAL A 123 -0.48 3.63 1.24
C VAL A 123 -1.31 4.76 0.67
N ASP A 124 -2.35 5.13 1.41
CA ASP A 124 -3.10 6.35 1.16
C ASP A 124 -2.51 7.46 2.04
N PHE A 125 -2.04 8.54 1.42
CA PHE A 125 -1.39 9.65 2.12
C PHE A 125 -2.33 10.84 2.30
N GLU A 126 -2.16 11.49 3.45
CA GLU A 126 -2.76 12.77 3.79
C GLU A 126 -1.67 13.82 4.08
N ASP A 127 -2.03 15.08 4.03
CA ASP A 127 -1.27 16.19 4.61
C ASP A 127 -1.83 16.58 6.00
N ASP A 128 -1.61 17.81 6.43
CA ASP A 128 -2.13 18.31 7.72
C ASP A 128 -3.64 18.60 7.71
N VAL A 129 -4.27 18.61 6.54
CA VAL A 129 -5.64 19.08 6.34
C VAL A 129 -6.58 17.95 5.90
N SER A 130 -6.16 17.13 4.92
CA SER A 130 -7.00 16.12 4.29
C SER A 130 -6.20 15.13 3.48
N GLU A 131 -6.88 14.19 2.82
CA GLU A 131 -6.31 13.39 1.73
C GLU A 131 -5.65 14.29 0.69
N LEU A 132 -4.53 13.82 0.11
CA LEU A 132 -3.84 14.57 -0.92
C LEU A 132 -4.75 14.82 -2.13
N THR A 133 -4.63 16.01 -2.69
CA THR A 133 -5.18 16.36 -4.01
C THR A 133 -4.05 16.42 -5.03
N PHE A 134 -4.38 16.49 -6.32
CA PHE A 134 -3.37 16.66 -7.37
C PHE A 134 -2.58 17.98 -7.26
N ASP A 135 -3.14 18.97 -6.56
CA ASP A 135 -2.51 20.27 -6.30
C ASP A 135 -1.74 20.33 -4.96
N SER A 136 -1.84 19.28 -4.13
CA SER A 136 -1.16 19.23 -2.83
C SER A 136 0.36 19.21 -2.97
N PRO A 137 1.10 19.97 -2.15
CA PRO A 137 2.57 19.87 -2.11
C PRO A 137 3.07 18.45 -1.89
N GLY A 138 2.35 17.65 -1.08
CA GLY A 138 2.64 16.24 -0.83
C GLY A 138 2.58 15.40 -2.09
N TYR A 139 1.54 15.58 -2.92
CA TYR A 139 1.43 14.87 -4.20
C TYR A 139 2.59 15.22 -5.14
N HIS A 140 2.90 16.50 -5.31
CA HIS A 140 4.01 16.93 -6.17
C HIS A 140 5.35 16.39 -5.69
N TRP A 141 5.58 16.39 -4.37
CA TRP A 141 6.79 15.82 -3.79
C TRP A 141 6.87 14.30 -4.06
N LEU A 142 5.79 13.56 -3.84
CA LEU A 142 5.73 12.12 -4.11
C LEU A 142 5.98 11.81 -5.60
N LYS A 143 5.39 12.57 -6.53
CA LYS A 143 5.62 12.40 -7.98
C LYS A 143 7.10 12.53 -8.34
N ALA A 144 7.82 13.43 -7.66
CA ALA A 144 9.24 13.65 -7.92
C ALA A 144 10.17 12.66 -7.20
N ASN A 145 9.76 12.12 -6.04
CA ASN A 145 10.68 11.45 -5.13
C ASN A 145 10.33 10.00 -4.78
N ALA A 146 9.06 9.59 -4.82
CA ALA A 146 8.61 8.30 -4.32
C ALA A 146 9.32 7.10 -4.98
N GLY A 147 9.68 7.22 -6.25
CA GLY A 147 10.43 6.20 -6.99
C GLY A 147 11.78 5.85 -6.36
N ARG A 148 12.44 6.79 -5.65
CA ARG A 148 13.71 6.56 -4.93
C ARG A 148 13.56 5.53 -3.79
N PHE A 149 12.35 5.37 -3.28
CA PHE A 149 11.97 4.45 -2.21
C PHE A 149 11.23 3.22 -2.74
N GLY A 150 11.05 3.16 -4.08
CA GLY A 150 10.36 2.08 -4.79
C GLY A 150 8.84 2.17 -4.71
N PHE A 151 8.29 3.35 -4.44
CA PHE A 151 6.85 3.60 -4.56
C PHE A 151 6.51 4.19 -5.92
N VAL A 152 5.34 3.83 -6.42
CA VAL A 152 4.80 4.32 -7.70
C VAL A 152 3.39 4.83 -7.51
N HIS A 153 3.02 5.87 -8.28
CA HIS A 153 1.62 6.23 -8.47
C HIS A 153 1.09 5.41 -9.63
N PRO A 154 0.09 4.51 -9.42
CA PRO A 154 -0.36 3.61 -10.47
C PRO A 154 -1.10 4.37 -11.58
N ALA A 155 -1.01 3.87 -12.82
CA ALA A 155 -1.57 4.55 -13.98
C ALA A 155 -3.09 4.80 -13.88
N TRP A 156 -3.83 3.93 -13.19
CA TRP A 156 -5.26 4.09 -12.98
C TRP A 156 -5.63 5.22 -12.01
N ALA A 157 -4.68 5.62 -11.13
CA ALA A 157 -4.87 6.68 -10.14
C ALA A 157 -4.45 8.08 -10.65
N GLU A 158 -3.85 8.16 -11.85
CA GLU A 158 -3.36 9.42 -12.44
C GLU A 158 -4.51 10.39 -12.78
N PRO A 159 -4.23 11.70 -12.93
CA PRO A 159 -5.22 12.69 -13.30
C PRO A 159 -5.98 12.32 -14.58
N GLY A 160 -7.30 12.53 -14.57
CA GLY A 160 -8.15 12.29 -15.73
C GLY A 160 -8.64 10.85 -15.89
N GLN A 161 -8.25 9.95 -15.00
CA GLN A 161 -8.81 8.60 -14.94
C GLN A 161 -10.16 8.60 -14.20
N SER A 162 -11.02 7.61 -14.47
CA SER A 162 -12.34 7.48 -13.83
C SER A 162 -12.28 7.23 -12.32
N SER A 163 -11.15 6.74 -11.82
CA SER A 163 -10.90 6.45 -10.41
C SER A 163 -9.57 7.09 -9.98
N SER A 164 -9.35 8.37 -10.36
CA SER A 164 -8.12 9.07 -10.02
C SER A 164 -8.02 9.33 -8.52
N GLU A 165 -6.89 8.93 -7.93
CA GLU A 165 -6.65 8.96 -6.49
C GLU A 165 -5.25 9.53 -6.19
N PRO A 166 -5.09 10.85 -6.00
CA PRO A 166 -3.80 11.48 -5.76
C PRO A 166 -3.11 11.00 -4.47
N TRP A 167 -3.88 10.50 -3.52
CA TRP A 167 -3.40 9.97 -2.24
C TRP A 167 -2.84 8.54 -2.32
N HIS A 168 -3.22 7.74 -3.35
CA HIS A 168 -2.92 6.31 -3.43
C HIS A 168 -1.56 6.02 -4.05
N TRP A 169 -0.68 5.35 -3.30
CA TRP A 169 0.67 4.99 -3.75
C TRP A 169 0.99 3.54 -3.45
N GLU A 170 1.63 2.85 -4.39
CA GLU A 170 1.91 1.42 -4.31
C GLU A 170 3.40 1.12 -4.27
N LYS A 171 3.76 0.06 -3.56
CA LYS A 171 5.09 -0.54 -3.59
C LYS A 171 4.98 -1.94 -4.18
N PRO A 172 5.21 -2.11 -5.49
CA PRO A 172 5.13 -3.39 -6.21
C PRO A 172 6.05 -4.49 -5.68
#